data_2f1a4b03b5589ef2195eefa612f83b66
#
_entry.id   2f1a4b03b5589ef2195eefa612f83b66
#
_cell.length_a   1.000
_cell.length_b   1.000
_cell.length_c   1.000
_cell.angle_alpha   90.00
_cell.angle_beta   90.00
_cell.angle_gamma   90.00
#
_symmetry.space_group_name_H-M   'P 1'
#
loop_
_entity.id
_entity.type
_entity.pdbx_description
1 polymer ?
#
loop_
_entity_poly.entity_id
_entity_poly.type
_entity_poly.pdbx_seq_one_letter_code
_entity_poly.pdbx_strand_id
1 'polypeptide(L)'
;MSKDMIKKGFLERIPSFSLILIMTVLMVIGAALIPMLRIAYKPTPKQGDELNVSFNWPGASPRVIEQEITSKIEGMVSSVVGVEKTSSTSSYGSGNVVIKLKENANISAVRFEISSLLKQVAGKLPEGAGYPSLSGGDVGSGMKPVSYTHLRA
;
A
#
# COMPACT_ATOMS: atom_id res chain seq x y z
N MET A 1 -57.57 -3.57 4.04
CA MET A 1 -57.66 -4.59 5.10
C MET A 1 -57.54 -5.98 4.50
N SER A 2 -56.46 -6.32 3.77
CA SER A 2 -56.30 -7.65 3.17
C SER A 2 -54.85 -8.13 2.95
N LYS A 3 -53.82 -7.38 3.30
CA LYS A 3 -52.42 -7.83 3.12
C LYS A 3 -51.80 -8.51 4.32
N ASP A 4 -52.35 -8.33 5.51
CA ASP A 4 -51.79 -8.88 6.76
C ASP A 4 -52.31 -10.30 7.06
N MET A 5 -53.44 -10.72 6.46
CA MET A 5 -53.99 -12.06 6.63
C MET A 5 -53.27 -13.14 5.86
N ILE A 6 -52.58 -12.80 4.77
CA ILE A 6 -51.87 -13.79 3.92
C ILE A 6 -50.54 -14.20 4.52
N LYS A 7 -49.91 -13.34 5.31
CA LYS A 7 -48.61 -13.63 5.95
C LYS A 7 -48.67 -14.51 7.20
N LYS A 8 -49.76 -14.49 7.95
CA LYS A 8 -49.95 -15.35 9.14
C LYS A 8 -50.22 -16.81 8.82
N GLY A 9 -50.96 -17.10 7.76
CA GLY A 9 -51.36 -18.46 7.43
C GLY A 9 -50.26 -19.36 6.87
N PHE A 10 -49.19 -18.79 6.31
CA PHE A 10 -48.11 -19.60 5.68
C PHE A 10 -47.07 -20.05 6.73
N LEU A 11 -46.74 -19.22 7.72
CA LEU A 11 -45.77 -19.55 8.75
C LEU A 11 -46.31 -20.51 9.82
N GLU A 12 -47.63 -20.49 10.07
CA GLU A 12 -48.29 -21.36 11.06
C GLU A 12 -48.44 -22.82 10.59
N ARG A 13 -48.30 -23.07 9.28
CA ARG A 13 -48.44 -24.39 8.66
C ARG A 13 -47.14 -25.16 8.50
N ILE A 14 -46.01 -24.53 8.86
CA ILE A 14 -44.70 -25.17 8.77
C ILE A 14 -44.43 -25.89 10.10
N PRO A 15 -44.33 -27.22 10.11
CA PRO A 15 -44.00 -27.94 11.35
C PRO A 15 -42.62 -27.47 11.82
N SER A 16 -42.46 -27.30 13.13
CA SER A 16 -41.20 -26.81 13.76
C SER A 16 -39.98 -27.58 13.30
N PHE A 17 -40.13 -28.85 12.95
CA PHE A 17 -39.06 -29.67 12.35
C PHE A 17 -38.60 -29.16 10.96
N SER A 18 -39.54 -28.72 10.12
CA SER A 18 -39.22 -28.17 8.79
C SER A 18 -38.45 -26.84 8.88
N LEU A 19 -38.74 -26.03 9.90
CA LEU A 19 -38.06 -24.75 10.14
C LEU A 19 -36.60 -24.97 10.56
N ILE A 20 -36.38 -25.96 11.44
CA ILE A 20 -35.00 -26.36 11.83
C ILE A 20 -34.24 -26.90 10.64
N LEU A 21 -34.85 -27.70 9.79
CA LEU A 21 -34.24 -28.29 8.60
C LEU A 21 -33.84 -27.20 7.59
N ILE A 22 -34.72 -26.22 7.36
CA ILE A 22 -34.42 -25.07 6.48
C ILE A 22 -33.24 -24.26 7.03
N MET A 23 -33.22 -24.00 8.35
CA MET A 23 -32.13 -23.27 8.97
C MET A 23 -30.79 -24.01 8.90
N THR A 24 -30.77 -25.33 9.09
CA THR A 24 -29.55 -26.14 8.96
C THR A 24 -29.05 -26.17 7.51
N VAL A 25 -29.94 -26.31 6.52
CA VAL A 25 -29.56 -26.25 5.10
C VAL A 25 -28.98 -24.87 4.74
N LEU A 26 -29.62 -23.80 5.21
CA LEU A 26 -29.14 -22.44 4.97
C LEU A 26 -27.78 -22.17 5.61
N MET A 27 -27.54 -22.73 6.80
CA MET A 27 -26.25 -22.66 7.48
C MET A 27 -25.15 -23.41 6.71
N VAL A 28 -25.45 -24.59 6.21
CA VAL A 28 -24.50 -25.39 5.40
C VAL A 28 -24.17 -24.68 4.07
N ILE A 29 -25.17 -24.13 3.39
CA ILE A 29 -24.96 -23.34 2.16
C ILE A 29 -24.13 -22.10 2.47
N GLY A 30 -24.41 -21.38 3.55
CA GLY A 30 -23.64 -20.23 3.98
C GLY A 30 -22.16 -20.58 4.24
N ALA A 31 -21.93 -21.68 4.95
CA ALA A 31 -20.56 -22.16 5.23
C ALA A 31 -19.83 -22.58 3.95
N ALA A 32 -20.51 -23.19 2.98
CA ALA A 32 -19.93 -23.59 1.70
C ALA A 32 -19.56 -22.38 0.81
N LEU A 33 -20.25 -21.25 0.97
CA LEU A 33 -19.96 -20.02 0.24
C LEU A 33 -18.78 -19.23 0.80
N ILE A 34 -18.38 -19.46 2.06
CA ILE A 34 -17.25 -18.75 2.71
C ILE A 34 -15.94 -18.88 1.90
N PRO A 35 -15.49 -20.07 1.45
CA PRO A 35 -14.27 -20.16 0.65
C PRO A 35 -14.41 -19.56 -0.75
N MET A 36 -15.64 -19.35 -1.23
CA MET A 36 -15.89 -18.72 -2.53
C MET A 36 -15.90 -17.19 -2.44
N LEU A 37 -16.08 -16.63 -1.26
CA LEU A 37 -15.81 -15.22 -0.97
C LEU A 37 -14.30 -15.02 -1.08
N ARG A 38 -13.83 -14.65 -2.27
CA ARG A 38 -12.52 -14.00 -2.42
C ARG A 38 -12.61 -12.68 -1.69
N ILE A 39 -12.32 -12.71 -0.40
CA ILE A 39 -12.00 -11.49 0.31
C ILE A 39 -10.78 -10.95 -0.45
N ALA A 40 -10.99 -9.94 -1.28
CA ALA A 40 -9.90 -9.17 -1.83
C ALA A 40 -9.23 -8.48 -0.65
N TYR A 41 -8.37 -9.24 0.05
CA TYR A 41 -7.31 -8.62 0.82
C TYR A 41 -6.69 -7.61 -0.15
N LYS A 42 -6.57 -6.36 0.29
CA LYS A 42 -5.77 -5.35 -0.42
C LYS A 42 -4.65 -6.10 -1.10
N PRO A 43 -4.50 -6.01 -2.45
CA PRO A 43 -3.40 -6.69 -3.08
C PRO A 43 -2.17 -6.26 -2.29
N THR A 44 -1.58 -7.18 -1.55
CA THR A 44 -0.23 -6.97 -1.03
C THR A 44 0.57 -6.70 -2.29
N PRO A 45 1.12 -5.48 -2.45
CA PRO A 45 1.97 -5.20 -3.60
C PRO A 45 2.94 -6.36 -3.68
N LYS A 46 3.09 -6.97 -4.84
CA LYS A 46 4.12 -7.97 -5.04
C LYS A 46 5.41 -7.32 -4.56
N GLN A 47 6.01 -7.89 -3.54
CA GLN A 47 7.22 -7.37 -2.92
C GLN A 47 8.25 -7.22 -4.05
N GLY A 48 8.51 -5.99 -4.49
CA GLY A 48 9.35 -5.70 -5.65
C GLY A 48 8.81 -4.60 -6.58
N ASP A 49 7.50 -4.43 -6.67
CA ASP A 49 6.90 -3.48 -7.62
C ASP A 49 6.73 -2.07 -7.03
N GLU A 50 7.12 -1.86 -5.77
CA GLU A 50 7.02 -0.57 -5.10
C GLU A 50 8.36 -0.09 -4.56
N LEU A 51 8.65 1.17 -4.83
CA LEU A 51 9.75 1.91 -4.23
C LEU A 51 9.17 2.96 -3.28
N ASN A 52 9.90 3.22 -2.21
CA ASN A 52 9.47 4.14 -1.17
C ASN A 52 10.58 5.15 -0.89
N VAL A 53 10.27 6.43 -1.04
CA VAL A 53 11.15 7.54 -0.70
C VAL A 53 10.66 8.17 0.59
N SER A 54 11.47 8.11 1.64
CA SER A 54 11.17 8.74 2.93
C SER A 54 12.20 9.83 3.24
N PHE A 55 11.73 10.89 3.87
CA PHE A 55 12.56 12.01 4.30
C PHE A 55 12.03 12.62 5.61
N ASN A 56 12.90 13.28 6.32
CA ASN A 56 12.58 13.88 7.60
C ASN A 56 12.96 15.36 7.60
N TRP A 57 12.10 16.21 8.15
CA TRP A 57 12.34 17.64 8.35
C TRP A 57 11.76 18.08 9.68
N PRO A 58 12.52 17.95 10.78
CA PRO A 58 12.04 18.28 12.10
C PRO A 58 11.51 19.71 12.19
N GLY A 59 10.33 19.88 12.81
CA GLY A 59 9.71 21.18 13.01
C GLY A 59 8.91 21.74 11.84
N ALA A 60 8.98 21.14 10.64
CA ALA A 60 8.21 21.59 9.49
C ALA A 60 6.76 21.08 9.55
N SER A 61 5.81 21.95 9.19
CA SER A 61 4.40 21.59 9.08
C SER A 61 4.14 20.73 7.83
N PRO A 62 3.08 19.90 7.83
CA PRO A 62 2.76 19.04 6.67
C PRO A 62 2.62 19.84 5.36
N ARG A 63 2.05 21.03 5.42
CA ARG A 63 1.87 21.87 4.25
C ARG A 63 3.19 22.39 3.67
N VAL A 64 4.13 22.75 4.53
CA VAL A 64 5.48 23.19 4.10
C VAL A 64 6.24 22.02 3.48
N ILE A 65 6.19 20.85 4.12
CA ILE A 65 6.78 19.62 3.59
C ILE A 65 6.23 19.28 2.22
N GLU A 66 4.92 19.37 2.06
CA GLU A 66 4.23 19.12 0.79
C GLU A 66 4.74 20.05 -0.31
N GLN A 67 4.77 21.34 -0.06
CA GLN A 67 5.14 22.33 -1.06
C GLN A 67 6.63 22.34 -1.41
N GLU A 68 7.49 22.21 -0.40
CA GLU A 68 8.94 22.36 -0.57
C GLU A 68 9.67 21.08 -0.95
N ILE A 69 9.16 19.91 -0.54
CA ILE A 69 9.86 18.65 -0.75
C ILE A 69 8.99 17.65 -1.53
N THR A 70 7.80 17.30 -1.00
CA THR A 70 6.98 16.22 -1.54
C THR A 70 6.62 16.44 -2.99
N SER A 71 6.06 17.60 -3.32
CA SER A 71 5.64 17.94 -4.70
C SER A 71 6.81 17.95 -5.68
N LYS A 72 7.99 18.37 -5.24
CA LYS A 72 9.20 18.36 -6.09
C LYS A 72 9.67 16.93 -6.38
N ILE A 73 9.71 16.08 -5.35
CA ILE A 73 10.07 14.66 -5.52
C ILE A 73 9.04 13.96 -6.40
N GLU A 74 7.76 14.14 -6.12
CA GLU A 74 6.66 13.54 -6.87
C GLU A 74 6.69 13.93 -8.35
N GLY A 75 6.88 15.21 -8.65
CA GLY A 75 6.98 15.72 -10.02
C GLY A 75 8.14 15.10 -10.80
N MET A 76 9.30 14.94 -10.17
CA MET A 76 10.45 14.31 -10.82
C MET A 76 10.30 12.81 -11.01
N VAL A 77 9.83 12.12 -9.96
CA VAL A 77 9.67 10.67 -10.00
C VAL A 77 8.58 10.25 -10.98
N SER A 78 7.51 11.03 -11.12
CA SER A 78 6.43 10.78 -12.08
C SER A 78 6.90 10.82 -13.55
N SER A 79 8.02 11.49 -13.84
CA SER A 79 8.60 11.55 -15.20
C SER A 79 9.49 10.36 -15.54
N VAL A 80 9.84 9.52 -14.57
CA VAL A 80 10.73 8.38 -14.76
C VAL A 80 10.03 7.26 -15.53
N VAL A 81 10.71 6.76 -16.56
CA VAL A 81 10.20 5.65 -17.37
C VAL A 81 10.11 4.38 -16.53
N GLY A 82 8.94 3.75 -16.52
CA GLY A 82 8.68 2.55 -15.69
C GLY A 82 7.88 2.82 -14.43
N VAL A 83 7.63 4.07 -14.06
CA VAL A 83 6.69 4.44 -13.00
C VAL A 83 5.27 4.35 -13.53
N GLU A 84 4.39 3.68 -12.79
CA GLU A 84 2.95 3.57 -13.07
C GLU A 84 2.18 4.67 -12.35
N LYS A 85 2.46 4.81 -11.05
CA LYS A 85 1.74 5.74 -10.17
C LYS A 85 2.61 6.17 -9.01
N THR A 86 2.48 7.43 -8.60
CA THR A 86 3.04 7.95 -7.36
C THR A 86 1.92 8.28 -6.38
N SER A 87 2.19 8.11 -5.10
CA SER A 87 1.30 8.50 -4.01
C SER A 87 2.14 9.02 -2.85
N SER A 88 1.83 10.17 -2.36
CA SER A 88 2.60 10.83 -1.30
C SER A 88 1.77 11.05 -0.03
N THR A 89 2.47 11.16 1.07
CA THR A 89 1.90 11.52 2.37
C THR A 89 2.87 12.44 3.08
N SER A 90 2.39 13.62 3.46
CA SER A 90 3.13 14.60 4.24
C SER A 90 2.57 14.67 5.66
N SER A 91 3.44 14.48 6.64
CA SER A 91 3.11 14.53 8.07
C SER A 91 3.95 15.62 8.75
N TYR A 92 3.70 15.89 10.03
CA TYR A 92 4.52 16.81 10.78
C TYR A 92 5.94 16.26 10.94
N GLY A 93 6.93 16.98 10.44
CA GLY A 93 8.33 16.61 10.51
C GLY A 93 8.79 15.49 9.58
N SER A 94 7.94 14.93 8.72
CA SER A 94 8.31 13.83 7.82
C SER A 94 7.41 13.74 6.60
N GLY A 95 7.91 13.13 5.53
CA GLY A 95 7.14 12.81 4.35
C GLY A 95 7.56 11.46 3.75
N ASN A 96 6.65 10.91 2.98
CA ASN A 96 6.82 9.64 2.31
C ASN A 96 6.21 9.68 0.91
N VAL A 97 6.92 9.17 -0.09
CA VAL A 97 6.44 9.04 -1.46
C VAL A 97 6.55 7.58 -1.87
N VAL A 98 5.41 6.95 -2.10
CA VAL A 98 5.31 5.58 -2.58
C VAL A 98 5.21 5.60 -4.10
N ILE A 99 6.07 4.86 -4.76
CA ILE A 99 6.22 4.80 -6.21
C ILE A 99 5.87 3.38 -6.65
N LYS A 100 4.78 3.24 -7.36
CA LYS A 100 4.37 1.97 -7.95
C LYS A 100 4.98 1.85 -9.35
N LEU A 101 5.63 0.73 -9.62
CA LEU A 101 6.27 0.44 -10.89
C LEU A 101 5.32 -0.35 -11.80
N LYS A 102 5.52 -0.21 -13.12
CA LYS A 102 4.84 -1.04 -14.13
C LYS A 102 5.35 -2.49 -14.03
N GLU A 103 4.49 -3.46 -14.30
CA GLU A 103 4.83 -4.90 -14.21
C GLU A 103 6.08 -5.31 -15.00
N ASN A 104 6.38 -4.62 -16.11
CA ASN A 104 7.52 -4.90 -16.99
C ASN A 104 8.69 -3.92 -16.78
N ALA A 105 8.68 -3.11 -15.72
CA ALA A 105 9.75 -2.16 -15.47
C ALA A 105 11.00 -2.87 -14.96
N ASN A 106 12.17 -2.43 -15.43
CA ASN A 106 13.43 -2.87 -14.84
C ASN A 106 13.66 -2.12 -13.52
N ILE A 107 13.34 -2.79 -12.43
CA ILE A 107 13.37 -2.24 -11.07
C ILE A 107 14.75 -1.65 -10.74
N SER A 108 15.84 -2.32 -11.14
CA SER A 108 17.19 -1.87 -10.87
C SER A 108 17.52 -0.58 -11.62
N ALA A 109 17.10 -0.46 -12.88
CA ALA A 109 17.31 0.75 -13.69
C ALA A 109 16.50 1.92 -13.14
N VAL A 110 15.21 1.71 -12.84
CA VAL A 110 14.34 2.74 -12.25
C VAL A 110 14.86 3.19 -10.89
N ARG A 111 15.28 2.25 -10.05
CA ARG A 111 15.87 2.55 -8.73
C ARG A 111 17.14 3.40 -8.85
N PHE A 112 18.01 3.08 -9.80
CA PHE A 112 19.24 3.85 -10.06
C PHE A 112 18.91 5.28 -10.51
N GLU A 113 17.96 5.42 -11.45
CA GLU A 113 17.51 6.71 -11.97
C GLU A 113 16.90 7.57 -10.87
N ILE A 114 15.98 7.01 -10.07
CA ILE A 114 15.37 7.71 -8.92
C ILE A 114 16.44 8.11 -7.90
N SER A 115 17.39 7.23 -7.60
CA SER A 115 18.50 7.54 -6.68
C SER A 115 19.35 8.72 -7.19
N SER A 116 19.57 8.80 -8.49
CA SER A 116 20.31 9.91 -9.12
C SER A 116 19.52 11.22 -9.03
N LEU A 117 18.22 11.18 -9.28
CA LEU A 117 17.32 12.33 -9.15
C LEU A 117 17.25 12.82 -7.70
N LEU A 118 17.15 11.91 -6.72
CA LEU A 118 17.14 12.26 -5.31
C LEU A 118 18.42 12.96 -4.86
N LYS A 119 19.58 12.56 -5.40
CA LYS A 119 20.86 13.26 -5.15
C LYS A 119 20.83 14.70 -5.68
N GLN A 120 20.24 14.93 -6.84
CA GLN A 120 20.09 16.27 -7.42
C GLN A 120 19.17 17.15 -6.56
N VAL A 121 18.07 16.57 -6.07
CA VAL A 121 17.11 17.29 -5.21
C VAL A 121 17.70 17.62 -3.87
N ALA A 122 18.44 16.69 -3.28
CA ALA A 122 19.06 16.88 -1.97
C ALA A 122 19.89 18.17 -1.88
N GLY A 123 20.56 18.55 -2.99
CA GLY A 123 21.29 19.82 -3.06
C GLY A 123 20.40 21.07 -3.15
N LYS A 124 19.10 20.92 -3.36
CA LYS A 124 18.12 22.01 -3.49
C LYS A 124 17.09 22.03 -2.34
N LEU A 125 17.24 21.12 -1.37
CA LEU A 125 16.35 21.06 -0.22
C LEU A 125 16.64 22.23 0.75
N PRO A 126 15.61 22.69 1.47
CA PRO A 126 15.77 23.70 2.52
C PRO A 126 16.72 23.23 3.64
N GLU A 127 17.37 24.18 4.29
CA GLU A 127 18.19 23.90 5.45
C GLU A 127 17.39 23.20 6.56
N GLY A 128 17.94 22.15 7.15
CA GLY A 128 17.29 21.31 8.16
C GLY A 128 16.48 20.14 7.61
N ALA A 129 16.24 20.05 6.30
CA ALA A 129 15.66 18.88 5.69
C ALA A 129 16.69 17.75 5.60
N GLY A 130 16.32 16.56 6.11
CA GLY A 130 17.14 15.36 6.02
C GLY A 130 17.22 14.84 4.58
N TYR A 131 18.31 14.12 4.29
CA TYR A 131 18.51 13.48 2.98
C TYR A 131 17.40 12.45 2.69
N PRO A 132 16.75 12.50 1.51
CA PRO A 132 15.74 11.50 1.15
C PRO A 132 16.36 10.11 1.01
N SER A 133 15.78 9.12 1.66
CA SER A 133 16.20 7.73 1.58
C SER A 133 15.25 6.91 0.68
N LEU A 134 15.83 6.09 -0.19
CA LEU A 134 15.10 5.20 -1.08
C LEU A 134 15.13 3.77 -0.55
N SER A 135 13.98 3.17 -0.34
CA SER A 135 13.80 1.79 0.09
C SER A 135 12.82 1.05 -0.83
N GLY A 136 12.74 -0.28 -0.72
CA GLY A 136 11.87 -1.12 -1.55
C GLY A 136 12.56 -1.60 -2.84
N GLY A 137 11.78 -2.29 -3.69
CA GLY A 137 12.31 -2.89 -4.91
C GLY A 137 13.31 -4.01 -4.63
N ASP A 138 12.95 -4.92 -3.73
CA ASP A 138 13.84 -6.03 -3.34
C ASP A 138 14.03 -6.98 -4.53
N VAL A 139 14.99 -6.61 -5.38
CA VAL A 139 15.58 -7.52 -6.35
C VAL A 139 16.37 -8.51 -5.52
N GLY A 140 15.82 -9.71 -5.31
CA GLY A 140 16.36 -10.80 -4.52
C GLY A 140 17.85 -10.68 -4.21
N SER A 141 18.17 -9.91 -3.21
CA SER A 141 19.53 -9.59 -2.85
C SER A 141 20.07 -10.73 -2.00
N GLY A 142 20.76 -11.64 -2.66
CA GLY A 142 21.80 -12.41 -2.01
C GLY A 142 22.98 -11.59 -1.49
N MET A 143 22.84 -10.27 -1.39
CA MET A 143 23.82 -9.38 -0.79
C MET A 143 23.51 -9.21 0.69
N LYS A 144 24.01 -10.15 1.49
CA LYS A 144 24.15 -9.95 2.96
C LYS A 144 24.95 -8.65 3.18
N PRO A 145 24.51 -7.75 4.07
CA PRO A 145 25.34 -6.63 4.45
C PRO A 145 26.66 -7.17 5.00
N VAL A 146 27.76 -6.84 4.34
CA VAL A 146 29.10 -7.16 4.85
C VAL A 146 29.31 -6.25 6.06
N SER A 147 29.17 -6.81 7.24
CA SER A 147 29.56 -6.15 8.48
C SER A 147 31.08 -5.98 8.48
N TYR A 148 31.54 -4.76 8.25
CA TYR A 148 32.93 -4.43 8.45
C TYR A 148 33.18 -4.36 9.96
N THR A 149 33.61 -5.47 10.53
CA THR A 149 34.15 -5.49 11.88
C THR A 149 35.53 -4.79 11.82
N HIS A 150 35.63 -3.57 12.32
CA HIS A 150 36.89 -2.93 12.56
C HIS A 150 37.68 -3.75 13.60
N LEU A 151 38.63 -4.54 13.11
CA LEU A 151 39.69 -5.07 13.93
C LEU A 151 40.62 -3.91 14.27
N ARG A 152 40.49 -3.45 15.51
CA ARG A 152 41.45 -2.52 16.14
C ARG A 152 42.62 -3.36 16.67
N ALA A 153 43.76 -3.23 16.04
CA ALA A 153 45.04 -3.69 16.59
C ALA A 153 45.51 -2.73 17.68
#